data_0b273d65b9268fcb6cdab84758f574ae
#
_entry.id   0b273d65b9268fcb6cdab84758f574ae
#
_cell.length_a   1.000
_cell.length_b   1.000
_cell.length_c   1.000
_cell.angle_alpha   90.00
_cell.angle_beta   90.00
_cell.angle_gamma   90.00
#
_symmetry.space_group_name_H-M   'P 1'
#
loop_
_entity.id
_entity.type
_entity.pdbx_description
1 polymer ?
#
loop_
_entity_poly.entity_id
_entity_poly.type
_entity_poly.pdbx_seq_one_letter_code
_entity_poly.pdbx_strand_id
1 'polypeptide(L)'
;DEFGDAAFWNLKETYQTSFDAYRKMRKQVLEVKKNQQEHKARIEMLEFQMAEIEAANLQAGEDLVLNQEREKLLNHKNIADTLTNAYSMLDNEDFSSLANVRSAMNDMESVEEYDPEYREISSSLSETYYVLEDISKRLEAIIEDLDFDGNRLMQVENRLDLLHTITRKYGGTVDDVLLYFAKITEEYNLLTGNNLSSEDMEAELKKLEVNLVDLAGQLASARHDLAQQLEAEIKQELQDLYMEKAQFQVRFSKGKFSREGNEMVEFYISTNPGEDFKPLVKVASGGELSRLMLAIKSAFSRKEGKTSIVFDEVDTGVSGRVAQAIAQKIHKIGQHGQVLAISHLPQVIAIADYQFFIEKISNEHSTVSTVRLLTVEERVEEVAKMLA
;
A
#
# COMPACT_ATOMS: atom_id res chain seq x y z
N ASP A 1 31.02 -7.09 14.97
CA ASP A 1 31.76 -6.42 13.90
C ASP A 1 33.01 -5.67 14.44
N GLU A 2 32.95 -5.04 15.63
CA GLU A 2 34.07 -4.30 16.25
C GLU A 2 35.35 -5.13 16.44
N PHE A 3 35.22 -6.44 16.53
CA PHE A 3 36.32 -7.38 16.62
C PHE A 3 37.04 -7.60 15.27
N GLY A 4 36.48 -7.11 14.15
CA GLY A 4 36.98 -7.26 12.80
C GLY A 4 38.22 -6.44 12.51
N ASP A 5 39.04 -6.95 11.61
CA ASP A 5 40.23 -6.29 11.07
C ASP A 5 39.88 -5.37 9.86
N ALA A 6 40.88 -4.76 9.25
CA ALA A 6 40.71 -3.89 8.09
C ALA A 6 40.07 -4.62 6.89
N ALA A 7 40.35 -5.90 6.69
CA ALA A 7 39.80 -6.70 5.60
C ALA A 7 38.28 -6.91 5.79
N PHE A 8 37.88 -7.23 7.01
CA PHE A 8 36.44 -7.33 7.38
C PHE A 8 35.71 -6.03 7.13
N TRP A 9 36.27 -4.91 7.55
CA TRP A 9 35.60 -3.59 7.37
C TRP A 9 35.48 -3.20 5.90
N ASN A 10 36.47 -3.46 5.07
CA ASN A 10 36.42 -3.27 3.62
C ASN A 10 35.31 -4.14 2.97
N LEU A 11 35.21 -5.40 3.38
CA LEU A 11 34.15 -6.31 2.92
C LEU A 11 32.75 -5.78 3.34
N LYS A 12 32.63 -5.34 4.57
CA LYS A 12 31.39 -4.76 5.08
C LYS A 12 30.99 -3.49 4.31
N GLU A 13 31.90 -2.60 4.02
CA GLU A 13 31.67 -1.39 3.24
C GLU A 13 31.23 -1.72 1.79
N THR A 14 31.89 -2.70 1.18
CA THR A 14 31.52 -3.22 -0.15
C THR A 14 30.09 -3.77 -0.15
N TYR A 15 29.76 -4.57 0.86
CA TYR A 15 28.40 -5.10 1.04
C TYR A 15 27.38 -3.97 1.21
N GLN A 16 27.66 -2.98 2.06
CA GLN A 16 26.74 -1.84 2.31
C GLN A 16 26.49 -1.04 1.04
N THR A 17 27.51 -0.80 0.25
CA THR A 17 27.41 -0.12 -1.05
C THR A 17 26.51 -0.90 -2.01
N SER A 18 26.72 -2.21 -2.09
CA SER A 18 25.90 -3.10 -2.93
C SER A 18 24.44 -3.15 -2.43
N PHE A 19 24.23 -3.19 -1.12
CA PHE A 19 22.88 -3.16 -0.53
C PHE A 19 22.13 -1.86 -0.83
N ASP A 20 22.79 -0.72 -0.69
CA ASP A 20 22.21 0.59 -0.98
C ASP A 20 21.85 0.71 -2.48
N ALA A 21 22.70 0.22 -3.38
CA ALA A 21 22.42 0.14 -4.82
C ALA A 21 21.21 -0.77 -5.12
N TYR A 22 21.18 -1.98 -4.57
CA TYR A 22 20.06 -2.91 -4.69
C TYR A 22 18.75 -2.32 -4.19
N ARG A 23 18.77 -1.70 -3.01
CA ARG A 23 17.58 -1.07 -2.40
C ARG A 23 17.04 0.06 -3.27
N LYS A 24 17.93 0.90 -3.82
CA LYS A 24 17.56 1.99 -4.72
C LYS A 24 16.91 1.46 -6.01
N MET A 25 17.55 0.49 -6.65
CA MET A 25 17.05 -0.13 -7.88
C MET A 25 15.71 -0.84 -7.63
N ARG A 26 15.59 -1.59 -6.54
CA ARG A 26 14.33 -2.27 -6.16
C ARG A 26 13.18 -1.29 -5.98
N LYS A 27 13.44 -0.13 -5.35
CA LYS A 27 12.42 0.92 -5.20
C LYS A 27 11.97 1.45 -6.56
N GLN A 28 12.90 1.71 -7.47
CA GLN A 28 12.61 2.19 -8.82
C GLN A 28 11.79 1.16 -9.61
N VAL A 29 12.18 -0.11 -9.58
CA VAL A 29 11.42 -1.20 -10.25
C VAL A 29 10.00 -1.31 -9.69
N LEU A 30 9.81 -1.21 -8.37
CA LEU A 30 8.48 -1.26 -7.76
C LEU A 30 7.61 -0.07 -8.15
N GLU A 31 8.17 1.13 -8.24
CA GLU A 31 7.46 2.32 -8.72
C GLU A 31 7.05 2.19 -10.19
N VAL A 32 7.96 1.71 -11.04
CA VAL A 32 7.67 1.46 -12.46
C VAL A 32 6.59 0.38 -12.61
N LYS A 33 6.68 -0.74 -11.87
CA LYS A 33 5.64 -1.79 -11.91
C LYS A 33 4.27 -1.29 -11.45
N LYS A 34 4.24 -0.49 -10.39
CA LYS A 34 2.98 0.11 -9.92
C LYS A 34 2.37 1.01 -10.98
N ASN A 35 3.17 1.90 -11.56
CA ASN A 35 2.73 2.78 -12.63
C ASN A 35 2.28 1.99 -13.87
N GLN A 36 2.98 0.92 -14.25
CA GLN A 36 2.57 0.05 -15.36
C GLN A 36 1.24 -0.66 -15.10
N GLN A 37 0.99 -1.14 -13.87
CA GLN A 37 -0.32 -1.74 -13.54
C GLN A 37 -1.45 -0.72 -13.62
N GLU A 38 -1.23 0.50 -13.10
CA GLU A 38 -2.20 1.59 -13.20
C GLU A 38 -2.42 1.99 -14.67
N HIS A 39 -1.35 2.09 -15.48
CA HIS A 39 -1.42 2.36 -16.91
C HIS A 39 -2.16 1.24 -17.67
N LYS A 40 -1.86 -0.03 -17.35
CA LYS A 40 -2.54 -1.18 -17.99
C LYS A 40 -4.04 -1.16 -17.71
N ALA A 41 -4.45 -1.00 -16.46
CA ALA A 41 -5.87 -0.90 -16.10
C ALA A 41 -6.55 0.30 -16.79
N ARG A 42 -5.82 1.44 -16.90
CA ARG A 42 -6.32 2.62 -17.60
C ARG A 42 -6.46 2.38 -19.09
N ILE A 43 -5.49 1.72 -19.73
CA ILE A 43 -5.52 1.34 -21.15
C ILE A 43 -6.72 0.42 -21.42
N GLU A 44 -6.92 -0.64 -20.63
CA GLU A 44 -8.05 -1.56 -20.77
C GLU A 44 -9.41 -0.83 -20.64
N MET A 45 -9.49 0.14 -19.73
CA MET A 45 -10.69 0.97 -19.58
C MET A 45 -10.91 1.88 -20.79
N LEU A 46 -9.86 2.52 -21.31
CA LEU A 46 -9.94 3.37 -22.51
C LEU A 46 -10.34 2.55 -23.75
N GLU A 47 -9.76 1.38 -23.94
CA GLU A 47 -10.11 0.46 -25.04
C GLU A 47 -11.59 0.08 -25.00
N PHE A 48 -12.11 -0.26 -23.81
CA PHE A 48 -13.53 -0.57 -23.64
C PHE A 48 -14.42 0.63 -23.98
N GLN A 49 -14.09 1.83 -23.50
CA GLN A 49 -14.86 3.05 -23.76
C GLN A 49 -14.83 3.44 -25.24
N MET A 50 -13.65 3.36 -25.87
CA MET A 50 -13.49 3.64 -27.30
C MET A 50 -14.30 2.67 -28.14
N ALA A 51 -14.23 1.37 -27.85
CA ALA A 51 -14.99 0.36 -28.59
C ALA A 51 -16.51 0.54 -28.46
N GLU A 52 -17.01 0.92 -27.28
CA GLU A 52 -18.44 1.19 -27.06
C GLU A 52 -18.91 2.42 -27.84
N ILE A 53 -18.11 3.51 -27.87
CA ILE A 53 -18.44 4.72 -28.60
C ILE A 53 -18.35 4.50 -30.13
N GLU A 54 -17.32 3.79 -30.61
CA GLU A 54 -17.16 3.45 -32.00
C GLU A 54 -18.32 2.56 -32.54
N ALA A 55 -18.72 1.56 -31.74
CA ALA A 55 -19.84 0.70 -32.09
C ALA A 55 -21.16 1.46 -32.22
N ALA A 56 -21.33 2.57 -31.49
CA ALA A 56 -22.51 3.41 -31.63
C ALA A 56 -22.55 4.22 -32.93
N ASN A 57 -21.44 4.37 -33.65
CA ASN A 57 -21.32 5.07 -34.94
C ASN A 57 -22.03 6.45 -34.93
N LEU A 58 -21.61 7.33 -34.01
CA LEU A 58 -22.21 8.63 -33.76
C LEU A 58 -21.91 9.63 -34.87
N GLN A 59 -22.92 10.45 -35.22
CA GLN A 59 -22.77 11.57 -36.13
C GLN A 59 -23.07 12.89 -35.41
N ALA A 60 -22.26 13.90 -35.69
CA ALA A 60 -22.44 15.21 -35.07
C ALA A 60 -23.84 15.78 -35.34
N GLY A 61 -24.56 16.22 -34.28
CA GLY A 61 -25.89 16.79 -34.37
C GLY A 61 -27.01 15.79 -34.70
N GLU A 62 -26.74 14.48 -34.77
CA GLU A 62 -27.73 13.43 -35.09
C GLU A 62 -28.92 13.45 -34.12
N ASP A 63 -28.69 13.65 -32.86
CA ASP A 63 -29.70 13.71 -31.80
C ASP A 63 -30.71 14.83 -32.04
N LEU A 64 -30.27 15.99 -32.49
CA LEU A 64 -31.15 17.10 -32.82
C LEU A 64 -32.04 16.81 -34.03
N VAL A 65 -31.45 16.25 -35.10
CA VAL A 65 -32.16 15.89 -36.33
C VAL A 65 -33.22 14.83 -36.05
N LEU A 66 -32.85 13.80 -35.32
CA LEU A 66 -33.75 12.70 -34.98
C LEU A 66 -34.89 13.12 -34.04
N ASN A 67 -34.64 14.02 -33.10
CA ASN A 67 -35.71 14.57 -32.25
C ASN A 67 -36.72 15.39 -33.05
N GLN A 68 -36.27 16.21 -34.01
CA GLN A 68 -37.17 16.93 -34.91
C GLN A 68 -38.00 16.00 -35.80
N GLU A 69 -37.38 14.94 -36.32
CA GLU A 69 -38.03 13.90 -37.12
C GLU A 69 -39.10 13.19 -36.28
N ARG A 70 -38.74 12.80 -35.04
CA ARG A 70 -39.65 12.14 -34.09
C ARG A 70 -40.88 12.97 -33.82
N GLU A 71 -40.73 14.27 -33.57
CA GLU A 71 -41.89 15.18 -33.32
C GLU A 71 -42.82 15.21 -34.50
N LYS A 72 -42.30 15.29 -35.73
CA LYS A 72 -43.14 15.24 -36.97
C LYS A 72 -43.88 13.93 -37.09
N LEU A 73 -43.18 12.80 -36.91
CA LEU A 73 -43.78 11.47 -36.98
C LEU A 73 -44.87 11.24 -35.92
N LEU A 74 -44.63 11.71 -34.66
CA LEU A 74 -45.62 11.62 -33.61
C LEU A 74 -46.87 12.45 -33.91
N ASN A 75 -46.70 13.65 -34.48
CA ASN A 75 -47.84 14.49 -34.87
C ASN A 75 -48.63 13.78 -36.00
N HIS A 76 -47.96 13.20 -36.99
CA HIS A 76 -48.64 12.44 -38.03
C HIS A 76 -49.38 11.20 -37.49
N LYS A 77 -48.77 10.49 -36.51
CA LYS A 77 -49.38 9.37 -35.81
C LYS A 77 -50.65 9.81 -35.07
N ASN A 78 -50.62 10.90 -34.31
CA ASN A 78 -51.76 11.40 -33.58
C ASN A 78 -52.93 11.80 -34.51
N ILE A 79 -52.59 12.39 -35.66
CA ILE A 79 -53.60 12.72 -36.70
C ILE A 79 -54.20 11.41 -37.26
N ALA A 80 -53.40 10.46 -37.65
CA ALA A 80 -53.86 9.18 -38.19
C ALA A 80 -54.76 8.43 -37.20
N ASP A 81 -54.29 8.28 -35.93
CA ASP A 81 -55.05 7.63 -34.85
C ASP A 81 -56.40 8.32 -34.62
N THR A 82 -56.43 9.68 -34.61
CA THR A 82 -57.66 10.47 -34.40
C THR A 82 -58.65 10.30 -35.53
N LEU A 83 -58.19 10.39 -36.76
CA LEU A 83 -59.04 10.19 -37.97
C LEU A 83 -59.58 8.76 -38.06
N THR A 84 -58.72 7.75 -37.80
CA THR A 84 -59.14 6.36 -37.78
C THR A 84 -60.18 6.07 -36.71
N ASN A 85 -60.04 6.65 -35.49
CA ASN A 85 -61.03 6.55 -34.41
C ASN A 85 -62.32 7.20 -34.82
N ALA A 86 -62.31 8.39 -35.44
CA ALA A 86 -63.53 9.08 -35.90
C ALA A 86 -64.23 8.26 -36.99
N TYR A 87 -63.49 7.74 -37.94
CA TYR A 87 -64.04 6.88 -39.00
C TYR A 87 -64.66 5.61 -38.41
N SER A 88 -63.97 4.91 -37.50
CA SER A 88 -64.46 3.68 -36.87
C SER A 88 -65.75 3.88 -36.05
N MET A 89 -65.96 5.09 -35.47
CA MET A 89 -67.22 5.42 -34.78
C MET A 89 -68.39 5.62 -35.75
N LEU A 90 -68.09 6.08 -36.96
CA LEU A 90 -69.14 6.29 -38.00
C LEU A 90 -69.44 5.01 -38.76
N ASP A 91 -68.40 4.27 -39.16
CA ASP A 91 -68.51 3.08 -40.02
C ASP A 91 -67.58 1.93 -39.57
N ASN A 92 -68.07 1.09 -38.63
CA ASN A 92 -67.41 -0.09 -38.13
C ASN A 92 -68.31 -1.31 -38.37
N GLU A 93 -67.70 -2.47 -38.64
CA GLU A 93 -68.38 -3.74 -38.92
C GLU A 93 -69.37 -4.16 -37.82
N ASP A 94 -69.04 -3.88 -36.52
CA ASP A 94 -69.84 -4.33 -35.37
C ASP A 94 -70.81 -3.29 -34.81
N PHE A 95 -70.50 -1.97 -34.91
CA PHE A 95 -71.29 -0.88 -34.30
C PHE A 95 -71.24 0.40 -35.14
N SER A 96 -71.72 0.34 -36.37
CA SER A 96 -71.74 1.50 -37.28
C SER A 96 -72.89 2.47 -36.94
N SER A 97 -72.49 3.74 -36.64
CA SER A 97 -73.52 4.80 -36.49
C SER A 97 -74.32 5.00 -37.76
N LEU A 98 -73.69 4.86 -38.94
CA LEU A 98 -74.31 4.85 -40.26
C LEU A 98 -75.35 3.73 -40.40
N ALA A 99 -75.01 2.50 -39.98
CA ALA A 99 -75.93 1.36 -39.99
C ALA A 99 -77.13 1.59 -39.10
N ASN A 100 -76.95 2.18 -37.91
CA ASN A 100 -78.06 2.52 -36.99
C ASN A 100 -78.98 3.60 -37.58
N VAL A 101 -78.40 4.67 -38.14
CA VAL A 101 -79.19 5.74 -38.77
C VAL A 101 -79.94 5.23 -39.99
N ARG A 102 -79.32 4.35 -40.81
CA ARG A 102 -79.92 3.68 -41.95
C ARG A 102 -81.06 2.79 -41.52
N SER A 103 -80.97 2.04 -40.45
CA SER A 103 -82.04 1.23 -39.91
C SER A 103 -83.22 2.12 -39.50
N ALA A 104 -82.99 3.20 -38.74
CA ALA A 104 -84.00 4.14 -38.33
C ALA A 104 -84.70 4.86 -39.53
N MET A 105 -83.88 5.17 -40.57
CA MET A 105 -84.39 5.73 -41.81
C MET A 105 -85.40 4.79 -42.48
N ASN A 106 -84.94 3.50 -42.64
CA ASN A 106 -85.83 2.49 -43.25
C ASN A 106 -87.10 2.21 -42.46
N ASP A 107 -87.01 2.20 -41.14
CA ASP A 107 -88.14 2.02 -40.26
C ASP A 107 -89.16 3.17 -40.44
N MET A 108 -88.71 4.41 -40.53
CA MET A 108 -89.56 5.61 -40.72
C MET A 108 -90.11 5.70 -42.14
N GLU A 109 -89.36 5.31 -43.20
CA GLU A 109 -89.87 5.20 -44.53
C GLU A 109 -91.06 4.24 -44.63
N SER A 110 -91.10 3.18 -43.84
CA SER A 110 -92.16 2.19 -43.84
C SER A 110 -93.55 2.79 -43.34
N VAL A 111 -93.49 3.91 -42.60
CA VAL A 111 -94.63 4.52 -42.00
C VAL A 111 -94.91 5.97 -42.46
N GLU A 112 -94.14 6.55 -43.33
CA GLU A 112 -94.14 7.96 -43.74
C GLU A 112 -95.50 8.35 -44.46
N GLU A 113 -96.21 7.40 -45.02
CA GLU A 113 -97.48 7.63 -45.71
C GLU A 113 -98.63 7.84 -44.73
N TYR A 114 -98.50 7.48 -43.43
CA TYR A 114 -99.59 7.51 -42.47
C TYR A 114 -99.78 8.87 -41.79
N ASP A 115 -98.73 9.69 -41.72
CA ASP A 115 -98.75 11.00 -41.09
C ASP A 115 -97.74 11.97 -41.71
N PRO A 116 -98.06 13.26 -41.95
CA PRO A 116 -97.16 14.27 -42.47
C PRO A 116 -95.91 14.46 -41.56
N GLU A 117 -96.09 14.33 -40.23
CA GLU A 117 -95.01 14.46 -39.27
C GLU A 117 -93.93 13.28 -39.45
N TYR A 118 -94.45 12.05 -39.73
CA TYR A 118 -93.58 10.91 -39.99
C TYR A 118 -92.80 11.09 -41.28
N ARG A 119 -93.36 11.73 -42.28
CA ARG A 119 -92.63 12.07 -43.51
C ARG A 119 -91.53 13.08 -43.32
N GLU A 120 -91.80 14.09 -42.44
CA GLU A 120 -90.76 15.07 -42.11
C GLU A 120 -89.60 14.42 -41.37
N ILE A 121 -89.82 13.50 -40.39
CA ILE A 121 -88.81 12.71 -39.67
C ILE A 121 -88.03 11.79 -40.63
N SER A 122 -88.74 11.09 -41.55
CA SER A 122 -88.15 10.24 -42.57
C SER A 122 -87.21 11.04 -43.45
N SER A 123 -87.64 12.21 -43.97
CA SER A 123 -86.78 13.09 -44.77
C SER A 123 -85.55 13.57 -44.00
N SER A 124 -85.70 13.96 -42.74
CA SER A 124 -84.60 14.43 -41.88
C SER A 124 -83.56 13.31 -41.58
N LEU A 125 -84.06 12.08 -41.37
CA LEU A 125 -83.17 10.93 -41.18
C LEU A 125 -82.38 10.58 -42.47
N SER A 126 -83.06 10.64 -43.64
CA SER A 126 -82.47 10.44 -44.95
C SER A 126 -81.36 11.47 -45.23
N GLU A 127 -81.63 12.74 -45.03
CA GLU A 127 -80.63 13.81 -45.19
C GLU A 127 -79.44 13.59 -44.22
N THR A 128 -79.67 13.23 -42.96
CA THR A 128 -78.65 12.96 -41.96
C THR A 128 -77.81 11.78 -42.38
N TYR A 129 -78.43 10.71 -42.86
CA TYR A 129 -77.69 9.51 -43.34
C TYR A 129 -76.74 9.87 -44.47
N TYR A 130 -77.20 10.58 -45.51
CA TYR A 130 -76.31 10.93 -46.65
C TYR A 130 -75.20 11.90 -46.28
N VAL A 131 -75.43 12.80 -45.34
CA VAL A 131 -74.40 13.69 -44.79
C VAL A 131 -73.32 12.88 -44.02
N LEU A 132 -73.75 11.94 -43.17
CA LEU A 132 -72.80 11.08 -42.43
C LEU A 132 -72.02 10.13 -43.35
N GLU A 133 -72.69 9.59 -44.41
CA GLU A 133 -72.05 8.77 -45.43
C GLU A 133 -70.98 9.56 -46.21
N ASP A 134 -71.24 10.81 -46.60
CA ASP A 134 -70.25 11.68 -47.25
C ASP A 134 -69.06 11.97 -46.31
N ILE A 135 -69.32 12.26 -45.01
CA ILE A 135 -68.30 12.48 -44.03
C ILE A 135 -67.41 11.22 -43.86
N SER A 136 -68.06 10.02 -43.78
CA SER A 136 -67.32 8.75 -43.67
C SER A 136 -66.43 8.51 -44.86
N LYS A 137 -66.91 8.67 -46.10
CA LYS A 137 -66.10 8.54 -47.31
C LYS A 137 -64.95 9.54 -47.39
N ARG A 138 -65.15 10.75 -46.94
CA ARG A 138 -64.10 11.78 -46.88
C ARG A 138 -63.05 11.45 -45.86
N LEU A 139 -63.41 10.93 -44.67
CA LEU A 139 -62.47 10.49 -43.64
C LEU A 139 -61.64 9.29 -44.18
N GLU A 140 -62.28 8.30 -44.83
CA GLU A 140 -61.61 7.17 -45.46
C GLU A 140 -60.56 7.64 -46.45
N ALA A 141 -60.93 8.52 -47.38
CA ALA A 141 -60.02 9.07 -48.39
C ALA A 141 -58.82 9.83 -47.76
N ILE A 142 -59.06 10.60 -46.66
CA ILE A 142 -57.98 11.31 -45.95
C ILE A 142 -57.08 10.31 -45.26
N ILE A 143 -57.62 9.23 -44.66
CA ILE A 143 -56.85 8.20 -43.98
C ILE A 143 -55.99 7.43 -44.98
N GLU A 144 -56.52 7.08 -46.18
CA GLU A 144 -55.77 6.42 -47.26
C GLU A 144 -54.63 7.28 -47.82
N ASP A 145 -54.78 8.62 -47.86
CA ASP A 145 -53.77 9.56 -48.35
C ASP A 145 -52.75 9.94 -47.29
N LEU A 146 -52.94 9.48 -46.04
CA LEU A 146 -52.03 9.77 -44.93
C LEU A 146 -50.82 8.87 -44.95
N ASP A 147 -49.65 9.39 -45.42
CA ASP A 147 -48.38 8.72 -45.45
C ASP A 147 -47.72 8.67 -44.05
N PHE A 148 -48.24 7.75 -43.19
CA PHE A 148 -47.66 7.51 -41.86
C PHE A 148 -46.83 6.20 -41.87
N ASP A 149 -45.51 6.34 -41.75
CA ASP A 149 -44.60 5.21 -41.61
C ASP A 149 -44.28 4.90 -40.13
N GLY A 150 -45.04 3.98 -39.53
CA GLY A 150 -44.86 3.52 -38.17
C GLY A 150 -43.51 2.81 -37.93
N ASN A 151 -42.96 2.15 -38.97
CA ASN A 151 -41.66 1.51 -38.89
C ASN A 151 -40.55 2.56 -38.76
N ARG A 152 -40.68 3.66 -39.50
CA ARG A 152 -39.70 4.76 -39.41
C ARG A 152 -39.70 5.40 -37.99
N LEU A 153 -40.86 5.62 -37.39
CA LEU A 153 -40.96 6.13 -36.03
C LEU A 153 -40.23 5.18 -35.04
N MET A 154 -40.46 3.89 -35.12
CA MET A 154 -39.80 2.90 -34.27
C MET A 154 -38.27 2.89 -34.48
N GLN A 155 -37.76 3.03 -35.68
CA GLN A 155 -36.32 3.13 -35.97
C GLN A 155 -35.72 4.38 -35.34
N VAL A 156 -36.38 5.54 -35.45
CA VAL A 156 -35.95 6.81 -34.86
C VAL A 156 -35.91 6.69 -33.33
N GLU A 157 -36.95 6.13 -32.69
CA GLU A 157 -36.99 5.92 -31.24
C GLU A 157 -35.86 4.99 -30.76
N ASN A 158 -35.66 3.84 -31.41
CA ASN A 158 -34.58 2.92 -31.07
C ASN A 158 -33.19 3.59 -31.20
N ARG A 159 -33.01 4.40 -32.24
CA ARG A 159 -31.74 5.13 -32.43
C ARG A 159 -31.55 6.20 -31.35
N LEU A 160 -32.57 6.96 -30.99
CA LEU A 160 -32.56 7.93 -29.92
C LEU A 160 -32.26 7.28 -28.57
N ASP A 161 -32.82 6.10 -28.28
CA ASP A 161 -32.53 5.36 -27.03
C ASP A 161 -31.06 4.93 -26.95
N LEU A 162 -30.47 4.49 -28.05
CA LEU A 162 -29.03 4.21 -28.13
C LEU A 162 -28.23 5.47 -27.86
N LEU A 163 -28.55 6.58 -28.54
CA LEU A 163 -27.87 7.87 -28.32
C LEU A 163 -27.98 8.33 -26.85
N HIS A 164 -29.16 8.23 -26.25
CA HIS A 164 -29.37 8.55 -24.84
C HIS A 164 -28.54 7.67 -23.89
N THR A 165 -28.38 6.40 -24.22
CA THR A 165 -27.57 5.48 -23.42
C THR A 165 -26.11 5.90 -23.43
N ILE A 166 -25.59 6.26 -24.58
CA ILE A 166 -24.18 6.66 -24.77
C ILE A 166 -23.93 8.07 -24.21
N THR A 167 -24.83 9.02 -24.48
CA THR A 167 -24.68 10.41 -23.98
C THR A 167 -24.75 10.47 -22.47
N ARG A 168 -25.60 9.68 -21.82
CA ARG A 168 -25.67 9.58 -20.36
C ARG A 168 -24.38 9.05 -19.72
N LYS A 169 -23.60 8.21 -20.43
CA LYS A 169 -22.35 7.66 -19.93
C LYS A 169 -21.15 8.58 -20.17
N TYR A 170 -21.06 9.23 -21.32
CA TYR A 170 -19.84 9.84 -21.82
C TYR A 170 -19.93 11.34 -22.12
N GLY A 171 -21.13 11.95 -22.11
CA GLY A 171 -21.33 13.38 -22.37
C GLY A 171 -22.82 13.74 -22.33
N GLY A 172 -23.17 15.02 -22.30
CA GLY A 172 -24.57 15.47 -22.27
C GLY A 172 -25.22 15.42 -23.66
N THR A 173 -24.45 15.57 -24.72
CA THR A 173 -24.86 15.60 -26.12
C THR A 173 -23.98 14.64 -26.94
N VAL A 174 -24.41 14.35 -28.18
CA VAL A 174 -23.59 13.54 -29.11
C VAL A 174 -22.25 14.25 -29.40
N ASP A 175 -22.24 15.55 -29.55
CA ASP A 175 -21.03 16.31 -29.78
C ASP A 175 -20.06 16.26 -28.60
N ASP A 176 -20.57 16.28 -27.35
CA ASP A 176 -19.76 16.10 -26.14
C ASP A 176 -19.12 14.72 -26.10
N VAL A 177 -19.84 13.66 -26.50
CA VAL A 177 -19.29 12.29 -26.59
C VAL A 177 -18.19 12.22 -27.63
N LEU A 178 -18.35 12.85 -28.80
CA LEU A 178 -17.31 12.88 -29.82
C LEU A 178 -16.06 13.63 -29.37
N LEU A 179 -16.20 14.73 -28.62
CA LEU A 179 -15.08 15.42 -27.97
C LEU A 179 -14.40 14.56 -26.93
N TYR A 180 -15.19 13.86 -26.11
CA TYR A 180 -14.66 12.92 -25.13
C TYR A 180 -13.89 11.77 -25.80
N PHE A 181 -14.41 11.22 -26.88
CA PHE A 181 -13.76 10.18 -27.67
C PHE A 181 -12.39 10.63 -28.20
N ALA A 182 -12.31 11.83 -28.76
CA ALA A 182 -11.04 12.39 -29.23
C ALA A 182 -10.02 12.51 -28.09
N LYS A 183 -10.45 12.98 -26.92
CA LYS A 183 -9.61 13.11 -25.72
C LYS A 183 -9.08 11.77 -25.21
N ILE A 184 -9.95 10.75 -25.13
CA ILE A 184 -9.52 9.41 -24.64
C ILE A 184 -8.61 8.71 -25.66
N THR A 185 -8.80 8.96 -26.95
CA THR A 185 -7.91 8.47 -28.01
C THR A 185 -6.51 9.06 -27.91
N GLU A 186 -6.40 10.37 -27.64
CA GLU A 186 -5.11 11.01 -27.39
C GLU A 186 -4.43 10.44 -26.13
N GLU A 187 -5.17 10.27 -25.03
CA GLU A 187 -4.67 9.66 -23.80
C GLU A 187 -4.18 8.23 -24.03
N TYR A 188 -4.94 7.43 -24.76
CA TYR A 188 -4.57 6.06 -25.13
C TYR A 188 -3.25 5.99 -25.91
N ASN A 189 -3.09 6.88 -26.90
CA ASN A 189 -1.87 6.95 -27.70
C ASN A 189 -0.65 7.35 -26.88
N LEU A 190 -0.80 8.26 -25.90
CA LEU A 190 0.27 8.65 -24.98
C LEU A 190 0.67 7.50 -24.05
N LEU A 191 -0.28 6.74 -23.54
CA LEU A 191 -0.01 5.63 -22.63
C LEU A 191 0.62 4.42 -23.33
N THR A 192 0.25 4.16 -24.58
CA THR A 192 0.77 3.03 -25.39
C THR A 192 2.12 3.32 -26.04
N GLY A 193 2.45 4.60 -26.27
CA GLY A 193 3.71 5.05 -26.90
C GLY A 193 4.95 4.98 -26.01
N ASN A 194 4.81 4.80 -24.67
CA ASN A 194 5.90 4.90 -23.68
C ASN A 194 6.37 3.56 -23.10
N ASN A 195 6.40 2.47 -23.83
CA ASN A 195 6.97 1.20 -23.38
C ASN A 195 8.50 1.15 -23.49
N LEU A 196 9.22 1.89 -22.63
CA LEU A 196 10.68 1.78 -22.47
C LEU A 196 11.06 1.07 -21.16
N SER A 197 11.68 -0.11 -21.31
CA SER A 197 12.71 -0.74 -20.46
C SER A 197 12.39 -1.17 -19.03
N SER A 198 11.20 -1.66 -18.73
CA SER A 198 10.97 -2.39 -17.45
C SER A 198 11.82 -3.68 -17.37
N GLU A 199 12.00 -4.38 -18.48
CA GLU A 199 12.78 -5.62 -18.57
C GLU A 199 14.26 -5.40 -18.30
N ASP A 200 14.86 -4.31 -18.80
CA ASP A 200 16.25 -3.97 -18.55
C ASP A 200 16.51 -3.63 -17.07
N MET A 201 15.58 -2.90 -16.44
CA MET A 201 15.67 -2.59 -15.01
C MET A 201 15.52 -3.83 -14.13
N GLU A 202 14.66 -4.78 -14.51
CA GLU A 202 14.51 -6.05 -13.81
C GLU A 202 15.75 -6.93 -13.96
N ALA A 203 16.34 -6.97 -15.14
CA ALA A 203 17.58 -7.70 -15.40
C ALA A 203 18.74 -7.12 -14.55
N GLU A 204 18.83 -5.79 -14.45
CA GLU A 204 19.85 -5.14 -13.62
C GLU A 204 19.60 -5.37 -12.13
N LEU A 205 18.34 -5.28 -11.66
CA LEU A 205 17.98 -5.62 -10.29
C LEU A 205 18.38 -7.05 -9.93
N LYS A 206 18.17 -8.01 -10.83
CA LYS A 206 18.55 -9.40 -10.63
C LYS A 206 20.09 -9.58 -10.52
N LYS A 207 20.87 -8.85 -11.31
CA LYS A 207 22.34 -8.86 -11.19
C LYS A 207 22.78 -8.31 -9.83
N LEU A 208 22.20 -7.19 -9.39
CA LEU A 208 22.47 -6.60 -8.07
C LEU A 208 22.09 -7.56 -6.94
N GLU A 209 21.00 -8.29 -7.06
CA GLU A 209 20.55 -9.28 -6.09
C GLU A 209 21.55 -10.45 -5.98
N VAL A 210 22.00 -11.00 -7.09
CA VAL A 210 23.00 -12.07 -7.12
C VAL A 210 24.31 -11.63 -6.46
N ASN A 211 24.81 -10.44 -6.79
CA ASN A 211 26.00 -9.87 -6.19
C ASN A 211 25.84 -9.64 -4.68
N LEU A 212 24.68 -9.13 -4.26
CA LEU A 212 24.37 -8.90 -2.85
C LEU A 212 24.32 -10.21 -2.05
N VAL A 213 23.75 -11.28 -2.61
CA VAL A 213 23.71 -12.61 -1.99
C VAL A 213 25.11 -13.17 -1.78
N ASP A 214 25.99 -13.04 -2.78
CA ASP A 214 27.38 -13.48 -2.69
C ASP A 214 28.16 -12.71 -1.61
N LEU A 215 28.09 -11.38 -1.62
CA LEU A 215 28.72 -10.53 -0.60
C LEU A 215 28.18 -10.80 0.80
N ALA A 216 26.87 -11.06 0.95
CA ALA A 216 26.27 -11.43 2.23
C ALA A 216 26.82 -12.77 2.74
N GLY A 217 27.03 -13.74 1.85
CA GLY A 217 27.65 -15.02 2.18
C GLY A 217 29.10 -14.87 2.65
N GLN A 218 29.86 -14.03 1.97
CA GLN A 218 31.25 -13.72 2.36
C GLN A 218 31.28 -13.02 3.73
N LEU A 219 30.41 -12.04 3.95
CA LEU A 219 30.33 -11.32 5.22
C LEU A 219 29.89 -12.24 6.38
N ALA A 220 28.94 -13.15 6.14
CA ALA A 220 28.54 -14.16 7.10
C ALA A 220 29.71 -15.08 7.47
N SER A 221 30.45 -15.61 6.49
CA SER A 221 31.63 -16.45 6.72
C SER A 221 32.67 -15.72 7.55
N ALA A 222 33.00 -14.48 7.18
CA ALA A 222 33.96 -13.68 7.94
C ALA A 222 33.51 -13.42 9.38
N ARG A 223 32.20 -13.20 9.63
CA ARG A 223 31.65 -13.06 10.97
C ARG A 223 31.73 -14.33 11.78
N HIS A 224 31.51 -15.50 11.17
CA HIS A 224 31.63 -16.78 11.84
C HIS A 224 33.06 -17.03 12.27
N ASP A 225 34.06 -16.72 11.42
CA ASP A 225 35.48 -16.83 11.76
C ASP A 225 35.87 -15.89 12.92
N LEU A 226 35.39 -14.62 12.88
CA LEU A 226 35.63 -13.69 13.96
C LEU A 226 34.91 -14.10 15.28
N ALA A 227 33.74 -14.72 15.19
CA ALA A 227 33.03 -15.23 16.35
C ALA A 227 33.79 -16.35 17.03
N GLN A 228 34.39 -17.29 16.28
CA GLN A 228 35.24 -18.36 16.84
C GLN A 228 36.46 -17.77 17.58
N GLN A 229 37.10 -16.76 17.00
CA GLN A 229 38.23 -16.08 17.64
C GLN A 229 37.78 -15.38 18.92
N LEU A 230 36.69 -14.66 18.88
CA LEU A 230 36.11 -13.96 20.03
C LEU A 230 35.72 -14.94 21.15
N GLU A 231 35.10 -16.07 20.82
CA GLU A 231 34.75 -17.12 21.78
C GLU A 231 36.00 -17.68 22.48
N ALA A 232 37.05 -17.92 21.72
CA ALA A 232 38.32 -18.41 22.26
C ALA A 232 39.00 -17.37 23.20
N GLU A 233 39.02 -16.10 22.78
CA GLU A 233 39.57 -15.02 23.62
C GLU A 233 38.77 -14.81 24.89
N ILE A 234 37.42 -14.73 24.79
CA ILE A 234 36.57 -14.57 25.97
C ILE A 234 36.70 -15.78 26.91
N LYS A 235 36.83 -16.99 26.39
CA LYS A 235 37.05 -18.17 27.22
C LYS A 235 38.36 -18.04 28.03
N GLN A 236 39.44 -17.55 27.43
CA GLN A 236 40.71 -17.31 28.13
C GLN A 236 40.56 -16.22 29.18
N GLU A 237 39.89 -15.11 28.86
CA GLU A 237 39.64 -14.02 29.79
C GLU A 237 38.78 -14.46 31.00
N LEU A 238 37.79 -15.34 30.79
CA LEU A 238 36.96 -15.94 31.83
C LEU A 238 37.79 -16.88 32.75
N GLN A 239 38.70 -17.69 32.19
CA GLN A 239 39.59 -18.52 32.98
C GLN A 239 40.49 -17.68 33.91
N ASP A 240 41.07 -16.62 33.38
CA ASP A 240 41.92 -15.70 34.16
C ASP A 240 41.11 -15.02 35.33
N LEU A 241 39.79 -14.94 35.22
CA LEU A 241 38.89 -14.42 36.24
C LEU A 241 38.31 -15.50 37.17
N TYR A 242 38.87 -16.71 37.15
CA TYR A 242 38.36 -17.86 37.91
C TYR A 242 36.91 -18.24 37.60
N MET A 243 36.53 -18.08 36.32
CA MET A 243 35.21 -18.47 35.79
C MET A 243 35.38 -19.62 34.76
N GLU A 244 36.21 -20.63 35.10
CA GLU A 244 36.55 -21.73 34.20
C GLU A 244 35.39 -22.55 33.67
N LYS A 245 34.28 -22.56 34.41
CA LYS A 245 33.06 -23.28 34.09
C LYS A 245 32.11 -22.51 33.17
N ALA A 246 32.30 -21.21 33.05
CA ALA A 246 31.49 -20.38 32.21
C ALA A 246 31.80 -20.62 30.71
N GLN A 247 30.76 -20.66 29.91
CA GLN A 247 30.86 -20.88 28.47
C GLN A 247 30.18 -19.72 27.73
N PHE A 248 30.89 -19.11 26.82
CA PHE A 248 30.36 -18.04 25.96
C PHE A 248 30.17 -18.55 24.55
N GLN A 249 29.11 -18.18 23.88
CA GLN A 249 28.78 -18.59 22.52
C GLN A 249 28.16 -17.43 21.73
N VAL A 250 28.58 -17.26 20.49
CA VAL A 250 27.97 -16.36 19.51
C VAL A 250 26.99 -17.16 18.65
N ARG A 251 25.73 -16.80 18.67
CA ARG A 251 24.71 -17.47 17.85
C ARG A 251 24.26 -16.60 16.70
N PHE A 252 24.13 -17.25 15.55
CA PHE A 252 23.66 -16.63 14.33
C PHE A 252 22.31 -17.19 13.96
N SER A 253 21.41 -16.29 13.56
CA SER A 253 20.11 -16.66 12.99
C SER A 253 19.88 -15.92 11.68
N LYS A 254 19.23 -16.61 10.74
CA LYS A 254 18.96 -16.05 9.42
C LYS A 254 17.95 -14.90 9.52
N GLY A 255 18.33 -13.74 9.00
CA GLY A 255 17.51 -12.54 8.95
C GLY A 255 17.16 -12.12 7.51
N LYS A 256 16.44 -11.00 7.41
CA LYS A 256 16.26 -10.32 6.12
C LYS A 256 17.51 -9.54 5.76
N PHE A 257 17.76 -9.36 4.47
CA PHE A 257 18.82 -8.46 4.02
C PHE A 257 18.63 -7.05 4.62
N SER A 258 19.66 -6.59 5.27
CA SER A 258 19.76 -5.27 5.87
C SER A 258 21.13 -4.66 5.54
N ARG A 259 21.35 -3.41 5.89
CA ARG A 259 22.65 -2.76 5.71
C ARG A 259 23.77 -3.44 6.53
N GLU A 260 23.37 -4.19 7.58
CA GLU A 260 24.28 -4.93 8.46
C GLU A 260 24.48 -6.40 8.04
N GLY A 261 23.93 -6.84 6.93
CA GLY A 261 23.96 -8.23 6.46
C GLY A 261 22.61 -8.91 6.47
N ASN A 262 22.60 -10.23 6.40
CA ASN A 262 21.41 -11.08 6.40
C ASN A 262 21.33 -12.04 7.59
N GLU A 263 22.17 -11.82 8.61
CA GLU A 263 22.17 -12.59 9.85
C GLU A 263 21.96 -11.67 11.07
N MET A 264 21.28 -12.20 12.05
CA MET A 264 21.17 -11.62 13.39
C MET A 264 22.16 -12.32 14.30
N VAL A 265 22.92 -11.56 15.08
CA VAL A 265 23.97 -12.05 15.96
C VAL A 265 23.55 -11.81 17.41
N GLU A 266 23.58 -12.86 18.22
CA GLU A 266 23.27 -12.79 19.64
C GLU A 266 24.36 -13.49 20.48
N PHE A 267 24.71 -12.89 21.61
CA PHE A 267 25.65 -13.46 22.58
C PHE A 267 24.87 -14.28 23.62
N TYR A 268 25.35 -15.49 23.85
CA TYR A 268 24.80 -16.43 24.81
C TYR A 268 25.87 -16.84 25.82
N ILE A 269 25.44 -17.09 27.04
CA ILE A 269 26.32 -17.59 28.10
C ILE A 269 25.63 -18.68 28.92
N SER A 270 26.44 -19.62 29.40
CA SER A 270 26.14 -20.52 30.49
C SER A 270 27.18 -20.31 31.58
N THR A 271 26.78 -20.03 32.82
CA THR A 271 27.70 -19.73 33.94
C THR A 271 28.10 -20.96 34.70
N ASN A 272 27.29 -22.02 34.69
CA ASN A 272 27.55 -23.27 35.39
C ASN A 272 27.38 -24.49 34.50
N PRO A 273 28.14 -25.58 34.72
CA PRO A 273 27.98 -26.82 33.98
C PRO A 273 26.54 -27.37 34.12
N GLY A 274 25.92 -27.67 33.01
CA GLY A 274 24.55 -28.21 32.98
C GLY A 274 23.43 -27.17 32.96
N GLU A 275 23.75 -25.89 33.02
CA GLU A 275 22.78 -24.81 32.76
C GLU A 275 22.63 -24.57 31.25
N ASP A 276 21.40 -24.29 30.84
CA ASP A 276 21.11 -23.88 29.48
C ASP A 276 21.76 -22.53 29.13
N PHE A 277 22.20 -22.40 27.90
CA PHE A 277 22.66 -21.11 27.38
C PHE A 277 21.52 -20.08 27.34
N LYS A 278 21.74 -18.92 27.96
CA LYS A 278 20.82 -17.80 27.99
C LYS A 278 21.38 -16.60 27.24
N PRO A 279 20.54 -15.82 26.55
CA PRO A 279 20.98 -14.55 25.97
C PRO A 279 21.65 -13.66 27.04
N LEU A 280 22.78 -13.06 26.71
CA LEU A 280 23.56 -12.21 27.62
C LEU A 280 22.69 -11.12 28.30
N VAL A 281 21.77 -10.53 27.56
CA VAL A 281 20.83 -9.51 28.07
C VAL A 281 19.85 -10.04 29.13
N LYS A 282 19.73 -11.35 29.33
CA LYS A 282 18.82 -11.98 30.30
C LYS A 282 19.54 -12.53 31.55
N VAL A 283 20.84 -12.28 31.66
CA VAL A 283 21.63 -12.75 32.81
C VAL A 283 21.41 -11.81 34.01
N ALA A 284 20.93 -12.35 35.12
CA ALA A 284 20.44 -11.57 36.27
C ALA A 284 21.44 -11.50 37.44
N SER A 285 22.62 -12.14 37.39
CA SER A 285 23.53 -12.19 38.52
C SER A 285 24.50 -10.99 38.51
N GLY A 286 24.50 -10.16 39.57
CA GLY A 286 25.30 -8.93 39.64
C GLY A 286 26.80 -9.16 39.52
N GLY A 287 27.44 -9.93 40.41
CA GLY A 287 28.90 -10.13 40.41
C GLY A 287 29.43 -11.00 39.27
N GLU A 288 28.68 -12.02 38.81
CA GLU A 288 29.06 -12.85 37.64
C GLU A 288 28.94 -12.07 36.36
N LEU A 289 27.88 -11.27 36.22
CA LEU A 289 27.68 -10.42 35.04
C LEU A 289 28.79 -9.35 34.95
N SER A 290 29.17 -8.73 36.06
CA SER A 290 30.26 -7.73 36.08
C SER A 290 31.59 -8.34 35.64
N ARG A 291 31.97 -9.53 36.15
CA ARG A 291 33.18 -10.26 35.70
C ARG A 291 33.12 -10.67 34.22
N LEU A 292 31.96 -11.13 33.76
CA LEU A 292 31.77 -11.45 32.35
C LEU A 292 31.93 -10.20 31.48
N MET A 293 31.33 -9.07 31.86
CA MET A 293 31.52 -7.80 31.15
C MET A 293 32.98 -7.35 31.14
N LEU A 294 33.72 -7.56 32.27
CA LEU A 294 35.14 -7.31 32.31
C LEU A 294 35.92 -8.19 31.34
N ALA A 295 35.60 -9.51 31.26
CA ALA A 295 36.21 -10.44 30.30
C ALA A 295 35.95 -10.01 28.84
N ILE A 296 34.71 -9.66 28.53
CA ILE A 296 34.33 -9.17 27.20
C ILE A 296 35.09 -7.88 26.86
N LYS A 297 35.08 -6.90 27.76
CA LYS A 297 35.78 -5.62 27.57
C LYS A 297 37.30 -5.81 27.50
N SER A 298 37.89 -6.76 28.22
CA SER A 298 39.31 -7.11 28.11
C SER A 298 39.64 -7.66 26.72
N ALA A 299 38.79 -8.53 26.14
CA ALA A 299 38.99 -9.06 24.79
C ALA A 299 38.92 -7.96 23.73
N PHE A 300 37.96 -7.03 23.84
CA PHE A 300 37.81 -5.92 22.89
C PHE A 300 38.88 -4.83 23.04
N SER A 301 39.33 -4.54 24.25
CA SER A 301 40.26 -3.41 24.56
C SER A 301 41.56 -3.44 23.74
N ARG A 302 41.97 -4.63 23.27
CA ARG A 302 43.17 -4.78 22.46
C ARG A 302 42.96 -4.40 20.98
N LYS A 303 41.70 -4.36 20.53
CA LYS A 303 41.34 -4.09 19.14
C LYS A 303 40.68 -2.72 18.98
N GLU A 304 39.96 -2.26 19.99
CA GLU A 304 39.43 -0.89 20.08
C GLU A 304 40.59 0.09 20.33
N GLY A 305 40.59 1.22 19.64
CA GLY A 305 41.54 2.30 19.92
C GLY A 305 41.33 2.91 21.32
N LYS A 306 41.96 4.05 21.63
CA LYS A 306 41.87 4.73 22.93
C LYS A 306 40.42 5.01 23.32
N THR A 307 39.84 4.17 24.19
CA THR A 307 38.50 4.31 24.76
C THR A 307 38.59 4.60 26.26
N SER A 308 37.59 5.27 26.80
CA SER A 308 37.42 5.44 28.25
C SER A 308 36.37 4.46 28.75
N ILE A 309 36.70 3.64 29.73
CA ILE A 309 35.80 2.64 30.32
C ILE A 309 35.59 2.95 31.79
N VAL A 310 34.35 2.90 32.24
CA VAL A 310 33.98 3.03 33.65
C VAL A 310 33.51 1.67 34.17
N PHE A 311 34.20 1.16 35.19
CA PHE A 311 33.76 -0.04 35.90
C PHE A 311 33.18 0.38 37.27
N ASP A 312 31.93 0.00 37.49
CA ASP A 312 31.22 0.21 38.73
C ASP A 312 30.92 -1.17 39.35
N GLU A 313 31.24 -1.33 40.65
CA GLU A 313 30.98 -2.53 41.44
C GLU A 313 31.45 -3.86 40.79
N VAL A 314 32.52 -3.83 39.99
CA VAL A 314 33.05 -5.02 39.29
C VAL A 314 33.63 -6.07 40.28
N ASP A 315 33.87 -5.66 41.48
CA ASP A 315 34.45 -6.41 42.60
C ASP A 315 33.42 -6.90 43.64
N THR A 316 32.13 -6.74 43.37
CA THR A 316 31.07 -7.14 44.32
C THR A 316 31.07 -8.67 44.53
N GLY A 317 31.13 -9.11 45.78
CA GLY A 317 31.05 -10.52 46.19
C GLY A 317 32.30 -11.36 45.88
N VAL A 318 33.47 -10.70 45.69
CA VAL A 318 34.73 -11.37 45.43
C VAL A 318 35.77 -11.03 46.52
N SER A 319 36.76 -11.90 46.71
CA SER A 319 37.87 -11.68 47.67
C SER A 319 39.13 -12.44 47.21
N GLY A 320 40.22 -12.18 47.87
CA GLY A 320 41.47 -12.89 47.72
C GLY A 320 42.02 -12.91 46.28
N ARG A 321 42.24 -14.10 45.71
CA ARG A 321 42.84 -14.28 44.38
C ARG A 321 41.99 -13.73 43.24
N VAL A 322 40.66 -13.80 43.37
CA VAL A 322 39.75 -13.29 42.33
C VAL A 322 39.83 -11.75 42.27
N ALA A 323 39.88 -11.08 43.40
CA ALA A 323 40.08 -9.63 43.51
C ALA A 323 41.38 -9.18 42.85
N GLN A 324 42.47 -9.92 43.09
CA GLN A 324 43.75 -9.67 42.44
C GLN A 324 43.70 -9.82 40.92
N ALA A 325 43.02 -10.85 40.43
CA ALA A 325 42.87 -11.08 38.99
C ALA A 325 42.08 -9.95 38.34
N ILE A 326 40.96 -9.49 38.96
CA ILE A 326 40.19 -8.34 38.51
C ILE A 326 41.08 -7.08 38.43
N ALA A 327 41.83 -6.78 39.49
CA ALA A 327 42.74 -5.64 39.56
C ALA A 327 43.78 -5.67 38.40
N GLN A 328 44.40 -6.82 38.16
CA GLN A 328 45.32 -7.00 37.04
C GLN A 328 44.71 -6.83 35.66
N LYS A 329 43.45 -7.29 35.46
CA LYS A 329 42.69 -7.10 34.21
C LYS A 329 42.36 -5.63 33.97
N ILE A 330 41.86 -4.92 34.98
CA ILE A 330 41.58 -3.49 34.94
C ILE A 330 42.85 -2.71 34.56
N HIS A 331 43.95 -2.99 35.22
CA HIS A 331 45.24 -2.36 34.92
C HIS A 331 45.71 -2.62 33.49
N LYS A 332 45.57 -3.87 33.01
CA LYS A 332 45.91 -4.24 31.63
C LYS A 332 45.07 -3.50 30.60
N ILE A 333 43.77 -3.30 30.86
CA ILE A 333 42.90 -2.48 30.01
C ILE A 333 43.38 -1.02 30.03
N GLY A 334 43.73 -0.50 31.22
CA GLY A 334 44.27 0.85 31.42
C GLY A 334 45.55 1.16 30.64
N GLN A 335 46.32 0.14 30.25
CA GLN A 335 47.53 0.31 29.42
C GLN A 335 47.19 0.69 27.97
N HIS A 336 45.95 0.38 27.49
CA HIS A 336 45.52 0.62 26.13
C HIS A 336 44.48 1.79 26.02
N GLY A 337 43.89 2.18 27.16
CA GLY A 337 42.89 3.27 27.24
C GLY A 337 42.82 3.85 28.64
N GLN A 338 41.82 4.73 28.85
CA GLN A 338 41.54 5.27 30.20
C GLN A 338 40.52 4.37 30.90
N VAL A 339 40.84 3.97 32.14
CA VAL A 339 39.92 3.22 33.00
C VAL A 339 39.62 3.99 34.26
N LEU A 340 38.35 4.13 34.57
CA LEU A 340 37.84 4.61 35.85
C LEU A 340 37.14 3.43 36.54
N ALA A 341 37.62 3.07 37.75
CA ALA A 341 37.04 2.00 38.54
C ALA A 341 36.56 2.52 39.90
N ILE A 342 35.32 2.19 40.23
CA ILE A 342 34.74 2.42 41.57
C ILE A 342 34.81 1.05 42.26
N SER A 343 35.61 1.00 43.36
CA SER A 343 35.92 -0.25 44.03
C SER A 343 36.07 -0.05 45.52
N HIS A 344 35.75 -1.07 46.30
CA HIS A 344 35.97 -1.13 47.73
C HIS A 344 37.09 -2.14 48.11
N LEU A 345 37.73 -2.74 47.11
CA LEU A 345 38.77 -3.74 47.33
C LEU A 345 40.18 -3.10 47.34
N PRO A 346 40.98 -3.32 48.37
CA PRO A 346 42.34 -2.79 48.47
C PRO A 346 43.22 -3.23 47.31
N GLN A 347 43.01 -4.44 46.73
CA GLN A 347 43.75 -4.96 45.60
C GLN A 347 43.55 -4.14 44.32
N VAL A 348 42.31 -3.69 44.07
CA VAL A 348 41.99 -2.87 42.91
C VAL A 348 42.53 -1.45 43.07
N ILE A 349 42.39 -0.90 44.26
CA ILE A 349 42.84 0.46 44.58
C ILE A 349 44.36 0.56 44.54
N ALA A 350 45.09 -0.44 45.09
CA ALA A 350 46.55 -0.44 45.16
C ALA A 350 47.24 -0.43 43.79
N ILE A 351 46.61 -1.02 42.73
CA ILE A 351 47.22 -1.11 41.40
C ILE A 351 46.93 0.12 40.52
N ALA A 352 46.01 1.01 40.95
CA ALA A 352 45.64 2.19 40.19
C ALA A 352 46.77 3.23 40.11
N ASP A 353 46.93 3.89 38.94
CA ASP A 353 47.90 4.98 38.75
C ASP A 353 47.53 6.22 39.57
N TYR A 354 46.25 6.52 39.61
CA TYR A 354 45.67 7.64 40.37
C TYR A 354 44.52 7.15 41.25
N GLN A 355 44.41 7.70 42.46
CA GLN A 355 43.36 7.34 43.38
C GLN A 355 42.59 8.60 43.82
N PHE A 356 41.30 8.61 43.61
CA PHE A 356 40.39 9.65 44.08
C PHE A 356 39.65 9.15 45.33
N PHE A 357 39.64 9.97 46.37
CA PHE A 357 38.88 9.74 47.60
C PHE A 357 37.56 10.46 47.47
N ILE A 358 36.46 9.73 47.71
CA ILE A 358 35.12 10.27 47.68
C ILE A 358 34.54 10.22 49.09
N GLU A 359 34.17 11.38 49.63
CA GLU A 359 33.59 11.51 50.96
C GLU A 359 32.23 12.22 50.87
N LYS A 360 31.27 11.71 51.64
CA LYS A 360 29.97 12.38 51.82
C LYS A 360 29.98 13.13 53.12
N ILE A 361 29.92 14.44 53.06
CA ILE A 361 29.83 15.34 54.23
C ILE A 361 28.34 15.72 54.35
N SER A 362 27.72 15.27 55.47
CA SER A 362 26.33 15.57 55.77
C SER A 362 26.24 16.61 56.88
N ASN A 363 25.53 17.70 56.64
CA ASN A 363 25.11 18.71 57.61
C ASN A 363 23.62 18.56 57.87
N GLU A 364 23.06 19.23 58.88
CA GLU A 364 21.61 19.19 59.22
C GLU A 364 20.68 19.54 58.08
N HIS A 365 21.18 20.18 57.00
CA HIS A 365 20.37 20.68 55.90
C HIS A 365 20.78 20.18 54.53
N SER A 366 21.94 19.49 54.36
CA SER A 366 22.41 19.01 53.06
C SER A 366 23.48 17.93 53.19
N THR A 367 23.56 17.06 52.16
CA THR A 367 24.67 16.11 51.97
C THR A 367 25.44 16.51 50.71
N VAL A 368 26.72 16.76 50.85
CA VAL A 368 27.62 17.12 49.73
C VAL A 368 28.66 16.01 49.57
N SER A 369 28.85 15.55 48.33
CA SER A 369 29.95 14.64 48.02
C SER A 369 31.17 15.45 47.57
N THR A 370 32.32 15.21 48.20
CA THR A 370 33.60 15.80 47.81
C THR A 370 34.48 14.73 47.15
N VAL A 371 35.28 15.16 46.20
CA VAL A 371 36.22 14.28 45.47
C VAL A 371 37.59 14.95 45.52
N ARG A 372 38.61 14.25 45.99
CA ARG A 372 39.96 14.74 45.96
C ARG A 372 40.96 13.67 45.51
N LEU A 373 42.01 14.08 44.85
CA LEU A 373 43.12 13.22 44.46
C LEU A 373 44.00 12.98 45.72
N LEU A 374 44.36 11.70 45.95
CA LEU A 374 45.26 11.32 47.04
C LEU A 374 46.73 11.45 46.66
N THR A 375 47.57 11.88 47.63
CA THR A 375 49.04 11.78 47.52
C THR A 375 49.49 10.31 47.68
N VAL A 376 50.76 10.01 47.40
CA VAL A 376 51.30 8.64 47.52
C VAL A 376 51.22 8.15 48.98
N GLU A 377 51.47 9.04 49.97
CA GLU A 377 51.43 8.72 51.39
C GLU A 377 49.99 8.44 51.82
N GLU A 378 49.03 9.30 51.41
CA GLU A 378 47.59 9.11 51.66
C GLU A 378 47.04 7.83 51.06
N ARG A 379 47.51 7.45 49.87
CA ARG A 379 47.11 6.18 49.19
C ARG A 379 47.52 4.98 50.05
N VAL A 380 48.74 4.95 50.60
CA VAL A 380 49.21 3.87 51.46
C VAL A 380 48.39 3.77 52.73
N GLU A 381 48.07 4.93 53.35
CA GLU A 381 47.22 4.96 54.51
C GLU A 381 45.80 4.45 54.24
N GLU A 382 45.23 4.84 53.13
CA GLU A 382 43.87 4.44 52.80
C GLU A 382 43.79 2.93 52.47
N VAL A 383 44.74 2.39 51.72
CA VAL A 383 44.83 0.94 51.47
C VAL A 383 45.06 0.18 52.79
N ALA A 384 45.87 0.71 53.74
CA ALA A 384 46.08 0.09 55.04
C ALA A 384 44.80 0.06 55.88
N LYS A 385 44.00 1.15 55.90
CA LYS A 385 42.67 1.19 56.55
C LYS A 385 41.71 0.15 56.01
N MET A 386 41.74 -0.12 54.68
CA MET A 386 40.87 -1.12 54.05
C MET A 386 41.31 -2.56 54.35
N LEU A 387 42.55 -2.80 54.75
CA LEU A 387 43.09 -4.11 55.10
C LEU A 387 42.94 -4.43 56.60
N ALA A 388 42.67 -3.43 57.45
CA ALA A 388 42.52 -3.55 58.90
C ALA A 388 41.09 -3.99 59.25
#